data_565cb25b2f60fd3f97e650b153407a09
#
_entry.id   565cb25b2f60fd3f97e650b153407a09
#
_cell.length_a   1.000
_cell.length_b   1.000
_cell.length_c   1.000
_cell.angle_alpha   90.00
_cell.angle_beta   90.00
_cell.angle_gamma   90.00
#
_symmetry.space_group_name_H-M   'P 1'
#
loop_
_entity.id
_entity.type
_entity.pdbx_description
1 polymer ?
#
loop_
_entity_poly.entity_id
_entity_poly.type
_entity_poly.pdbx_seq_one_letter_code
_entity_poly.pdbx_strand_id
1 'polypeptide(L)'
;MPLAAFALSLALQQAPTAPSGRIAPGIQDPKELFEKAKCATCHGEDGRGDTDKGRKLKVPDFTSPKWSEETTDKEILETIRNGTKDKKGNVCMPAYRTKLTPGQIKALAAYVRSFVKK
;
A
#
# COMPACT_ATOMS: atom_id res chain seq x y z
N MET A 1 -26.40 -42.79 34.10
CA MET A 1 -25.09 -42.20 33.80
C MET A 1 -25.28 -40.90 33.06
N PRO A 2 -24.99 -39.77 33.65
CA PRO A 2 -25.05 -38.51 32.90
C PRO A 2 -23.95 -38.48 31.86
N LEU A 3 -24.32 -38.48 30.64
CA LEU A 3 -23.41 -38.14 29.56
C LEU A 3 -23.08 -36.65 29.70
N ALA A 4 -21.86 -36.39 30.10
CA ALA A 4 -21.36 -35.04 30.05
C ALA A 4 -21.43 -34.58 28.60
N ALA A 5 -22.40 -33.74 28.29
CA ALA A 5 -22.40 -33.02 27.02
C ALA A 5 -21.21 -32.11 27.05
N PHE A 6 -20.17 -32.51 26.37
CA PHE A 6 -19.11 -31.56 25.99
C PHE A 6 -19.74 -30.59 24.99
N ALA A 7 -20.27 -29.51 25.53
CA ALA A 7 -20.51 -28.36 24.68
C ALA A 7 -19.13 -27.91 24.21
N LEU A 8 -18.72 -28.35 23.03
CA LEU A 8 -17.65 -27.72 22.28
C LEU A 8 -18.15 -26.32 22.00
N SER A 9 -17.81 -25.42 22.91
CA SER A 9 -17.83 -24.03 22.62
C SER A 9 -16.74 -23.81 21.57
N LEU A 10 -17.12 -23.93 20.30
CA LEU A 10 -16.36 -23.34 19.23
C LEU A 10 -16.41 -21.85 19.48
N ALA A 11 -15.43 -21.38 20.27
CA ALA A 11 -15.09 -20.00 20.22
C ALA A 11 -14.74 -19.72 18.76
N LEU A 12 -15.65 -19.08 18.06
CA LEU A 12 -15.36 -18.47 16.79
C LEU A 12 -14.16 -17.58 17.01
N GLN A 13 -12.98 -18.13 16.74
CA GLN A 13 -11.80 -17.31 16.60
C GLN A 13 -12.02 -16.47 15.35
N GLN A 14 -12.67 -15.36 15.54
CA GLN A 14 -12.63 -14.32 14.54
C GLN A 14 -11.18 -13.93 14.40
N ALA A 15 -10.63 -14.08 13.19
CA ALA A 15 -9.37 -13.48 12.85
C ALA A 15 -9.42 -12.02 13.33
N PRO A 16 -8.35 -11.53 14.00
CA PRO A 16 -8.35 -10.15 14.46
C PRO A 16 -8.70 -9.23 13.30
N THR A 17 -9.84 -8.57 13.41
CA THR A 17 -10.22 -7.56 12.45
C THR A 17 -9.19 -6.45 12.53
N ALA A 18 -8.54 -6.17 11.40
CA ALA A 18 -7.63 -5.05 11.32
C ALA A 18 -8.36 -3.77 11.76
N PRO A 19 -7.70 -2.87 12.54
CA PRO A 19 -8.27 -1.58 12.85
C PRO A 19 -8.76 -0.88 11.58
N SER A 20 -9.82 -0.07 11.70
CA SER A 20 -10.39 0.67 10.57
C SER A 20 -9.30 1.38 9.76
N GLY A 21 -9.26 1.14 8.46
CA GLY A 21 -8.28 1.70 7.53
C GLY A 21 -6.96 0.93 7.40
N ARG A 22 -6.76 -0.11 8.19
CA ARG A 22 -5.56 -0.93 8.11
C ARG A 22 -5.76 -2.11 7.16
N ILE A 23 -4.76 -2.35 6.31
CA ILE A 23 -4.76 -3.51 5.41
C ILE A 23 -4.32 -4.76 6.18
N ALA A 24 -4.97 -5.89 5.89
CA ALA A 24 -4.67 -7.15 6.57
C ALA A 24 -3.19 -7.52 6.44
N PRO A 25 -2.47 -7.77 7.57
CA PRO A 25 -1.03 -8.06 7.55
C PRO A 25 -0.65 -9.32 6.76
N GLY A 26 -1.61 -10.24 6.57
CA GLY A 26 -1.37 -11.47 5.81
C GLY A 26 -1.28 -11.29 4.30
N ILE A 27 -1.68 -10.13 3.78
CA ILE A 27 -1.59 -9.84 2.36
C ILE A 27 -0.15 -9.51 2.02
N GLN A 28 0.50 -10.37 1.24
CA GLN A 28 1.92 -10.25 0.89
C GLN A 28 2.13 -9.95 -0.60
N ASP A 29 1.14 -10.22 -1.46
CA ASP A 29 1.26 -9.98 -2.89
C ASP A 29 1.33 -8.48 -3.19
N PRO A 30 2.43 -7.99 -3.81
CA PRO A 30 2.62 -6.55 -4.06
C PRO A 30 1.54 -5.94 -4.94
N LYS A 31 1.08 -6.67 -5.94
CA LYS A 31 0.00 -6.18 -6.82
C LYS A 31 -1.31 -6.01 -6.05
N GLU A 32 -1.65 -6.99 -5.22
CA GLU A 32 -2.83 -6.93 -4.36
C GLU A 32 -2.73 -5.78 -3.35
N LEU A 33 -1.55 -5.59 -2.74
CA LEU A 33 -1.28 -4.46 -1.84
C LEU A 33 -1.48 -3.13 -2.56
N PHE A 34 -0.97 -3.01 -3.78
CA PHE A 34 -1.08 -1.81 -4.60
C PHE A 34 -2.55 -1.47 -4.88
N GLU A 35 -3.36 -2.47 -5.17
CA GLU A 35 -4.80 -2.31 -5.40
C GLU A 35 -5.55 -1.97 -4.11
N LYS A 36 -5.33 -2.72 -3.04
CA LYS A 36 -6.04 -2.54 -1.76
C LYS A 36 -5.66 -1.24 -1.06
N ALA A 37 -4.42 -0.81 -1.17
CA ALA A 37 -3.96 0.49 -0.66
C ALA A 37 -4.40 1.66 -1.56
N LYS A 38 -5.09 1.39 -2.65
CA LYS A 38 -5.61 2.38 -3.60
C LYS A 38 -4.52 3.22 -4.26
N CYS A 39 -3.31 2.67 -4.36
CA CYS A 39 -2.21 3.32 -5.06
C CYS A 39 -2.55 3.60 -6.52
N ALA A 40 -3.23 2.65 -7.17
CA ALA A 40 -3.64 2.75 -8.56
C ALA A 40 -4.61 3.90 -8.84
N THR A 41 -5.34 4.39 -7.83
CA THR A 41 -6.28 5.51 -7.99
C THR A 41 -5.57 6.77 -8.51
N CYS A 42 -4.36 7.02 -8.03
CA CYS A 42 -3.51 8.13 -8.48
C CYS A 42 -2.46 7.67 -9.48
N HIS A 43 -1.75 6.59 -9.15
CA HIS A 43 -0.58 6.14 -9.93
C HIS A 43 -0.93 5.31 -11.16
N GLY A 44 -2.18 4.83 -11.28
CA GLY A 44 -2.62 3.94 -12.34
C GLY A 44 -2.15 2.50 -12.12
N GLU A 45 -2.84 1.55 -12.73
CA GLU A 45 -2.43 0.14 -12.66
C GLU A 45 -1.11 -0.11 -13.37
N ASP A 46 -0.78 0.71 -14.36
CA ASP A 46 0.46 0.65 -15.13
C ASP A 46 1.59 1.52 -14.54
N GLY A 47 1.33 2.22 -13.43
CA GLY A 47 2.30 3.06 -12.76
C GLY A 47 2.62 4.39 -13.44
N ARG A 48 1.90 4.74 -14.51
CA ARG A 48 2.16 5.96 -15.29
C ARG A 48 1.62 7.24 -14.68
N GLY A 49 0.73 7.12 -13.69
CA GLY A 49 0.08 8.30 -13.11
C GLY A 49 -0.93 8.95 -14.05
N ASP A 50 -1.33 8.27 -15.11
CA ASP A 50 -2.27 8.78 -16.12
C ASP A 50 -3.72 8.53 -15.67
N THR A 51 -4.08 9.12 -14.56
CA THR A 51 -5.42 9.13 -13.98
C THR A 51 -5.82 10.58 -13.72
N ASP A 52 -7.11 10.84 -13.55
CA ASP A 52 -7.56 12.21 -13.24
C ASP A 52 -6.88 12.75 -11.98
N LYS A 53 -6.82 11.96 -10.91
CA LYS A 53 -6.15 12.33 -9.68
C LYS A 53 -4.63 12.45 -9.85
N GLY A 54 -4.04 11.51 -10.58
CA GLY A 54 -2.59 11.51 -10.83
C GLY A 54 -2.14 12.76 -11.57
N ARG A 55 -2.88 13.16 -12.60
CA ARG A 55 -2.59 14.38 -13.35
C ARG A 55 -2.77 15.63 -12.49
N LYS A 56 -3.83 15.67 -11.69
CA LYS A 56 -4.11 16.80 -10.80
C LYS A 56 -3.03 16.96 -9.73
N LEU A 57 -2.57 15.86 -9.15
CA LEU A 57 -1.55 15.86 -8.10
C LEU A 57 -0.12 15.82 -8.65
N LYS A 58 0.04 15.69 -9.96
CA LYS A 58 1.35 15.62 -10.63
C LYS A 58 2.22 14.48 -10.10
N VAL A 59 1.62 13.30 -9.93
CA VAL A 59 2.35 12.13 -9.47
C VAL A 59 3.39 11.69 -10.52
N PRO A 60 4.52 11.10 -10.09
CA PRO A 60 5.53 10.66 -11.03
C PRO A 60 5.08 9.49 -11.90
N ASP A 61 5.67 9.37 -13.07
CA ASP A 61 5.53 8.20 -13.94
C ASP A 61 6.58 7.17 -13.53
N PHE A 62 6.14 6.08 -12.90
CA PHE A 62 7.05 5.03 -12.43
C PHE A 62 7.72 4.25 -13.56
N THR A 63 7.19 4.35 -14.79
CA THR A 63 7.79 3.67 -15.95
C THR A 63 8.96 4.46 -16.53
N SER A 64 9.13 5.72 -16.13
CA SER A 64 10.19 6.60 -16.63
C SER A 64 11.57 6.16 -16.14
N PRO A 65 12.52 5.85 -17.05
CA PRO A 65 13.89 5.55 -16.66
C PRO A 65 14.55 6.70 -15.91
N LYS A 66 14.28 7.95 -16.33
CA LYS A 66 14.81 9.15 -15.68
C LYS A 66 14.37 9.23 -14.22
N TRP A 67 13.07 9.08 -13.97
CA TRP A 67 12.55 9.09 -12.60
C TRP A 67 13.19 7.97 -11.75
N SER A 68 13.31 6.78 -12.34
CA SER A 68 13.91 5.63 -11.67
C SER A 68 15.38 5.87 -11.29
N GLU A 69 16.15 6.52 -12.16
CA GLU A 69 17.56 6.83 -11.90
C GLU A 69 17.72 7.93 -10.85
N GLU A 70 16.84 8.92 -10.86
CA GLU A 70 16.89 10.07 -9.95
C GLU A 70 16.32 9.77 -8.57
N THR A 71 15.61 8.65 -8.40
CA THR A 71 14.89 8.31 -7.16
C THR A 71 15.49 7.07 -6.52
N THR A 72 15.93 7.20 -5.27
CA THR A 72 16.52 6.09 -4.53
C THR A 72 15.44 5.18 -3.94
N ASP A 73 15.80 3.93 -3.66
CA ASP A 73 14.90 2.98 -2.99
C ASP A 73 14.45 3.51 -1.62
N LYS A 74 15.35 4.17 -0.91
CA LYS A 74 15.05 4.80 0.38
C LYS A 74 13.99 5.88 0.24
N GLU A 75 14.10 6.73 -0.77
CA GLU A 75 13.11 7.79 -1.03
C GLU A 75 11.74 7.21 -1.34
N ILE A 76 11.67 6.14 -2.14
CA ILE A 76 10.40 5.45 -2.44
C ILE A 76 9.80 4.91 -1.15
N LEU A 77 10.60 4.22 -0.35
CA LEU A 77 10.17 3.62 0.92
C LEU A 77 9.63 4.69 1.88
N GLU A 78 10.36 5.78 2.05
CA GLU A 78 9.97 6.87 2.94
C GLU A 78 8.72 7.60 2.46
N THR A 79 8.57 7.76 1.14
CA THR A 79 7.38 8.38 0.55
C THR A 79 6.13 7.55 0.84
N ILE A 80 6.21 6.24 0.70
CA ILE A 80 5.08 5.35 1.02
C ILE A 80 4.78 5.42 2.53
N ARG A 81 5.81 5.38 3.35
CA ARG A 81 5.65 5.40 4.81
C ARG A 81 5.04 6.70 5.31
N ASN A 82 5.55 7.82 4.85
CA ASN A 82 5.25 9.15 5.41
C ASN A 82 4.28 9.98 4.56
N GLY A 83 4.02 9.56 3.32
CA GLY A 83 3.22 10.33 2.37
C GLY A 83 3.91 11.61 1.92
N THR A 84 3.19 12.42 1.18
CA THR A 84 3.66 13.72 0.70
C THR A 84 2.62 14.79 0.92
N LYS A 85 3.08 16.03 1.08
CA LYS A 85 2.23 17.21 1.19
C LYS A 85 2.69 18.26 0.18
N ASP A 86 1.77 19.10 -0.26
CA ASP A 86 2.10 20.27 -1.06
C ASP A 86 2.66 21.41 -0.19
N LYS A 87 3.02 22.51 -0.82
CA LYS A 87 3.57 23.69 -0.11
C LYS A 87 2.59 24.32 0.89
N LYS A 88 1.30 24.08 0.72
CA LYS A 88 0.24 24.59 1.59
C LYS A 88 -0.08 23.63 2.73
N GLY A 89 0.58 22.46 2.80
CA GLY A 89 0.33 21.45 3.80
C GLY A 89 -0.81 20.48 3.48
N ASN A 90 -1.39 20.56 2.29
CA ASN A 90 -2.42 19.61 1.85
C ASN A 90 -1.79 18.26 1.51
N VAL A 91 -2.42 17.18 1.96
CA VAL A 91 -1.95 15.83 1.70
C VAL A 91 -2.12 15.51 0.21
N CYS A 92 -1.01 15.24 -0.49
CA CYS A 92 -1.02 14.75 -1.87
C CYS A 92 -1.07 13.23 -1.89
N MET A 93 -0.21 12.58 -1.14
CA MET A 93 -0.20 11.13 -0.95
C MET A 93 -0.34 10.83 0.54
N PRO A 94 -1.30 9.97 0.95
CA PRO A 94 -1.44 9.63 2.36
C PRO A 94 -0.25 8.83 2.86
N ALA A 95 0.02 8.92 4.17
CA ALA A 95 1.02 8.11 4.83
C ALA A 95 0.48 6.70 5.11
N TYR A 96 1.27 5.68 4.86
CA TYR A 96 0.84 4.28 5.01
C TYR A 96 1.44 3.56 6.20
N ARG A 97 2.29 4.22 7.00
CA ARG A 97 2.97 3.56 8.14
C ARG A 97 2.02 2.97 9.17
N THR A 98 0.81 3.51 9.31
CA THR A 98 -0.21 2.98 10.24
C THR A 98 -1.16 2.00 9.57
N LYS A 99 -1.18 1.94 8.24
CA LYS A 99 -2.08 1.12 7.43
C LYS A 99 -1.44 -0.16 6.93
N LEU A 100 -0.13 -0.18 6.81
CA LEU A 100 0.68 -1.28 6.28
C LEU A 100 1.79 -1.64 7.26
N THR A 101 2.19 -2.90 7.25
CA THR A 101 3.37 -3.35 7.99
C THR A 101 4.65 -2.87 7.28
N PRO A 102 5.79 -2.79 7.98
CA PRO A 102 7.06 -2.47 7.33
C PRO A 102 7.39 -3.41 6.17
N GLY A 103 7.08 -4.70 6.28
CA GLY A 103 7.28 -5.67 5.21
C GLY A 103 6.43 -5.40 3.99
N GLN A 104 5.16 -5.01 4.21
CA GLN A 104 4.26 -4.64 3.12
C GLN A 104 4.72 -3.35 2.42
N ILE A 105 5.21 -2.37 3.16
CA ILE A 105 5.77 -1.13 2.60
C ILE A 105 6.99 -1.46 1.74
N LYS A 106 7.88 -2.33 2.20
CA LYS A 106 9.03 -2.80 1.42
C LYS A 106 8.61 -3.48 0.13
N ALA A 107 7.61 -4.34 0.19
CA ALA A 107 7.09 -5.04 -0.98
C ALA A 107 6.50 -4.06 -2.00
N LEU A 108 5.77 -3.05 -1.52
CA LEU A 108 5.24 -2.00 -2.40
C LEU A 108 6.35 -1.16 -3.04
N ALA A 109 7.38 -0.80 -2.29
CA ALA A 109 8.51 -0.04 -2.82
C ALA A 109 9.21 -0.80 -3.95
N ALA A 110 9.43 -2.10 -3.77
CA ALA A 110 9.99 -2.97 -4.82
C ALA A 110 9.07 -3.06 -6.03
N TYR A 111 7.76 -3.15 -5.80
CA TYR A 111 6.76 -3.20 -6.86
C TYR A 111 6.76 -1.90 -7.69
N VAL A 112 6.81 -0.74 -7.03
CA VAL A 112 6.92 0.56 -7.69
C VAL A 112 8.18 0.60 -8.58
N ARG A 113 9.29 0.12 -8.07
CA ARG A 113 10.55 0.06 -8.84
C ARG A 113 10.44 -0.85 -10.06
N SER A 114 9.59 -1.87 -10.01
CA SER A 114 9.41 -2.82 -11.10
C SER A 114 8.71 -2.25 -12.33
N PHE A 115 8.06 -1.10 -12.22
CA PHE A 115 7.38 -0.47 -13.36
C PHE A 115 8.32 0.14 -14.39
N VAL A 116 9.57 0.36 -14.05
CA VAL A 116 10.52 1.02 -14.95
C VAL A 116 10.66 0.24 -16.27
N LYS A 117 10.57 0.96 -17.38
CA LYS A 117 10.82 0.39 -18.71
C LYS A 117 12.33 0.30 -18.93
N LYS A 118 12.77 -0.92 -19.22
CA LYS A 118 14.16 -1.18 -19.59
C LYS A 118 14.37 -0.93 -21.07
#